data_8729869abee8ce2b1ed7169f01677ba2
#
_entry.id   8729869abee8ce2b1ed7169f01677ba2
#
_cell.length_a   1.000
_cell.length_b   1.000
_cell.length_c   1.000
_cell.angle_alpha   90.00
_cell.angle_beta   90.00
_cell.angle_gamma   90.00
#
_symmetry.space_group_name_H-M   'P 1'
#
loop_
_entity.id
_entity.type
_entity.pdbx_description
1 polymer ?
#
loop_
_entity_poly.entity_id
_entity_poly.type
_entity_poly.pdbx_seq_one_letter_code
_entity_poly.pdbx_strand_id
1 'polypeptide(L)'
;MSAKNNFLDGQITNFQKNDTLPLNKWRWLGGYSGLINSNRYQVQQLKGKTNLVNTLNFGTYSLITPNLTIGLLLSGSLGTRKPYNNYRFQFTSLSADLFSHWINNRGYWINTNLSLGLMHFDHIERSIPLMKMTRIEKVASTKAIGLGIYSKAGYNWLSTNNLTVGPQIALNMQKVMVKNMKEDGNRSTAMHFYNHHKNDFSASIGGYLQTKNYHIGYASAKISAEILYGHAFSSKSTKVRGAINSTLTSFIRESIHPKKWVSAQLTGDFSISPQTSIISQFNFKIDDHHNNQFGCSVAYQQKL
;
A
#
# COMPACT_ATOMS: atom_id res chain seq x y z
N MET A 1 3.20 1.97 -1.90
CA MET A 1 1.94 1.55 -2.54
C MET A 1 0.97 0.82 -1.60
N SER A 2 1.37 -0.12 -0.72
CA SER A 2 0.42 -0.87 0.12
C SER A 2 -0.43 -0.01 1.08
N ALA A 3 0.14 0.98 1.77
CA ALA A 3 -0.61 1.84 2.70
C ALA A 3 -1.74 2.61 2.00
N LYS A 4 -1.47 3.08 0.80
CA LYS A 4 -2.41 3.81 -0.03
C LYS A 4 -3.50 2.91 -0.61
N ASN A 5 -3.14 1.71 -1.10
CA ASN A 5 -4.12 0.75 -1.59
C ASN A 5 -5.08 0.32 -0.48
N ASN A 6 -4.57 0.14 0.74
CA ASN A 6 -5.40 -0.13 1.90
C ASN A 6 -6.36 1.04 2.21
N PHE A 7 -5.87 2.28 2.16
CA PHE A 7 -6.70 3.47 2.33
C PHE A 7 -7.84 3.51 1.30
N LEU A 8 -7.53 3.36 0.01
CA LEU A 8 -8.53 3.35 -1.05
C LEU A 8 -9.52 2.20 -0.91
N ASP A 9 -9.05 1.00 -0.57
CA ASP A 9 -9.90 -0.17 -0.40
C ASP A 9 -10.95 0.03 0.69
N GLY A 10 -10.56 0.62 1.84
CA GLY A 10 -11.48 1.00 2.90
C GLY A 10 -12.52 2.04 2.45
N GLN A 11 -12.10 3.01 1.63
CA GLN A 11 -13.00 4.04 1.11
C GLN A 11 -13.98 3.46 0.08
N ILE A 12 -13.50 2.65 -0.85
CA ILE A 12 -14.29 2.08 -1.94
C ILE A 12 -15.31 1.07 -1.41
N THR A 13 -14.96 0.28 -0.42
CA THR A 13 -15.89 -0.69 0.21
C THR A 13 -17.13 0.02 0.77
N ASN A 14 -17.02 1.27 1.14
CA ASN A 14 -18.12 2.07 1.69
C ASN A 14 -19.00 2.73 0.63
N PHE A 15 -18.55 2.84 -0.63
CA PHE A 15 -19.42 3.32 -1.72
C PHE A 15 -20.55 2.34 -2.05
N GLN A 16 -20.49 1.13 -1.55
CA GLN A 16 -21.38 0.04 -1.94
C GLN A 16 -22.87 0.24 -1.65
N LYS A 17 -23.28 1.24 -0.89
CA LYS A 17 -24.72 1.50 -0.64
C LYS A 17 -25.03 2.85 0.05
N ASN A 18 -24.76 3.94 -0.58
CA ASN A 18 -25.50 5.16 -0.24
C ASN A 18 -26.51 5.42 -1.36
N ASP A 19 -27.69 4.81 -1.27
CA ASP A 19 -28.81 4.88 -2.23
C ASP A 19 -29.36 6.30 -2.50
N THR A 20 -28.74 7.34 -1.93
CA THR A 20 -29.19 8.74 -2.04
C THR A 20 -28.17 9.67 -2.67
N LEU A 21 -27.16 9.13 -3.38
CA LEU A 21 -26.17 9.95 -4.02
C LEU A 21 -26.72 10.61 -5.29
N PRO A 22 -26.78 11.93 -5.39
CA PRO A 22 -27.09 12.58 -6.66
C PRO A 22 -26.00 12.26 -7.69
N LEU A 23 -26.44 11.91 -8.91
CA LEU A 23 -25.57 11.64 -10.05
C LEU A 23 -24.76 12.89 -10.40
N ASN A 24 -23.52 12.68 -10.85
CA ASN A 24 -22.61 13.73 -11.37
C ASN A 24 -22.23 14.83 -10.36
N LYS A 25 -22.45 14.62 -9.07
CA LYS A 25 -21.92 15.53 -8.04
C LYS A 25 -20.59 15.02 -7.50
N TRP A 26 -19.61 15.91 -7.46
CA TRP A 26 -18.28 15.62 -6.91
C TRP A 26 -18.29 15.70 -5.39
N ARG A 27 -17.44 14.88 -4.78
CA ARG A 27 -17.24 14.81 -3.34
C ARG A 27 -15.77 14.84 -3.02
N TRP A 28 -15.45 15.44 -1.92
CA TRP A 28 -14.09 15.50 -1.42
C TRP A 28 -13.82 14.33 -0.47
N LEU A 29 -12.58 13.85 -0.55
CA LEU A 29 -12.03 12.79 0.26
C LEU A 29 -10.66 13.23 0.75
N GLY A 30 -10.48 13.29 2.06
CA GLY A 30 -9.18 13.60 2.69
C GLY A 30 -8.88 12.63 3.81
N GLY A 31 -7.61 12.31 4.04
CA GLY A 31 -7.28 11.43 5.14
C GLY A 31 -5.80 11.17 5.34
N TYR A 32 -5.52 10.50 6.44
CA TYR A 32 -4.20 10.09 6.86
C TYR A 32 -4.12 8.57 6.94
N SER A 33 -2.99 8.01 6.54
CA SER A 33 -2.69 6.58 6.73
C SER A 33 -1.26 6.37 7.23
N GLY A 34 -1.12 5.50 8.22
CA GLY A 34 0.15 5.04 8.77
C GLY A 34 0.36 3.56 8.49
N LEU A 35 1.61 3.19 8.19
CA LEU A 35 2.01 1.80 7.97
C LEU A 35 3.26 1.49 8.77
N ILE A 36 3.20 0.44 9.56
CA ILE A 36 4.33 -0.09 10.32
C ILE A 36 4.65 -1.48 9.78
N ASN A 37 5.88 -1.68 9.34
CA ASN A 37 6.39 -2.96 8.86
C ASN A 37 7.45 -3.46 9.82
N SER A 38 7.28 -4.66 10.35
CA SER A 38 8.28 -5.38 11.14
C SER A 38 8.81 -6.56 10.34
N ASN A 39 10.02 -6.47 9.84
CA ASN A 39 10.67 -7.54 9.10
C ASN A 39 11.46 -8.43 10.06
N ARG A 40 11.07 -9.70 10.19
CA ARG A 40 11.82 -10.73 10.91
C ARG A 40 12.64 -11.57 9.93
N TYR A 41 13.62 -10.99 9.29
CA TYR A 41 14.55 -11.81 8.50
C TYR A 41 15.50 -12.56 9.41
N GLN A 42 15.34 -13.88 9.51
CA GLN A 42 16.28 -14.80 10.16
C GLN A 42 17.40 -15.24 9.20
N VAL A 43 18.07 -14.34 8.53
CA VAL A 43 19.33 -14.69 7.88
C VAL A 43 20.44 -14.07 8.72
N GLN A 44 21.17 -14.94 9.43
CA GLN A 44 22.37 -14.63 10.19
C GLN A 44 22.22 -13.50 11.22
N GLN A 45 21.46 -13.73 12.32
CA GLN A 45 21.41 -12.87 13.53
C GLN A 45 21.07 -11.39 13.35
N LEU A 46 20.55 -10.98 12.21
CA LEU A 46 20.15 -9.60 11.96
C LEU A 46 18.68 -9.40 12.40
N LYS A 47 18.47 -8.85 13.58
CA LYS A 47 17.13 -8.43 14.04
C LYS A 47 16.58 -7.37 13.07
N GLY A 48 15.44 -7.68 12.44
CA GLY A 48 14.72 -6.73 11.61
C GLY A 48 14.28 -5.50 12.42
N LYS A 49 14.35 -4.33 11.80
CA LYS A 49 13.89 -3.07 12.41
C LYS A 49 12.56 -2.65 11.82
N THR A 50 11.80 -1.94 12.63
CA THR A 50 10.50 -1.39 12.24
C THR A 50 10.67 -0.29 11.20
N ASN A 51 9.89 -0.36 10.13
CA ASN A 51 9.78 0.68 9.12
C ASN A 51 8.46 1.42 9.30
N LEU A 52 8.49 2.74 9.21
CA LEU A 52 7.32 3.60 9.35
C LEU A 52 7.09 4.36 8.06
N VAL A 53 5.86 4.40 7.60
CA VAL A 53 5.43 5.22 6.46
C VAL A 53 4.17 5.97 6.87
N ASN A 54 4.18 7.28 6.70
CA ASN A 54 3.05 8.17 6.92
C ASN A 54 2.61 8.73 5.57
N THR A 55 1.31 8.76 5.31
CA THR A 55 0.74 9.21 4.04
C THR A 55 -0.44 10.14 4.29
N LEU A 56 -0.43 11.29 3.66
CA LEU A 56 -1.58 12.17 3.52
C LEU A 56 -2.23 11.93 2.16
N ASN A 57 -3.55 11.85 2.15
CA ASN A 57 -4.35 11.56 0.98
C ASN A 57 -5.38 12.66 0.79
N PHE A 58 -5.55 13.11 -0.45
CA PHE A 58 -6.55 14.08 -0.83
C PHE A 58 -7.10 13.73 -2.21
N GLY A 59 -8.40 13.75 -2.38
CA GLY A 59 -9.01 13.32 -3.62
C GLY A 59 -10.44 13.75 -3.79
N THR A 60 -11.00 13.33 -4.91
CA THR A 60 -12.40 13.59 -5.25
C THR A 60 -12.97 12.41 -6.01
N TYR A 61 -14.27 12.22 -5.91
CA TYR A 61 -14.99 11.18 -6.64
C TYR A 61 -16.41 11.62 -7.00
N SER A 62 -16.98 10.96 -7.97
CA SER A 62 -18.35 11.20 -8.43
C SER A 62 -19.04 9.89 -8.82
N LEU A 63 -20.33 9.81 -8.60
CA LEU A 63 -21.20 8.76 -9.09
C LEU A 63 -21.63 9.11 -10.52
N ILE A 64 -21.01 8.47 -11.51
CA ILE A 64 -21.25 8.75 -12.93
C ILE A 64 -22.54 8.09 -13.41
N THR A 65 -22.79 6.86 -12.95
CA THR A 65 -24.07 6.16 -13.15
C THR A 65 -24.50 5.56 -11.80
N PRO A 66 -25.75 5.11 -11.62
CA PRO A 66 -26.19 4.46 -10.38
C PRO A 66 -25.29 3.31 -9.92
N ASN A 67 -24.54 2.72 -10.83
CA ASN A 67 -23.70 1.55 -10.61
C ASN A 67 -22.20 1.82 -10.70
N LEU A 68 -21.76 3.03 -11.10
CA LEU A 68 -20.36 3.35 -11.36
C LEU A 68 -19.91 4.63 -10.66
N THR A 69 -18.96 4.48 -9.75
CA THR A 69 -18.23 5.59 -9.14
C THR A 69 -16.83 5.68 -9.73
N ILE A 70 -16.36 6.88 -10.03
CA ILE A 70 -14.98 7.15 -10.48
C ILE A 70 -14.40 8.25 -9.60
N GLY A 71 -13.11 8.18 -9.31
CA GLY A 71 -12.44 9.21 -8.53
C GLY A 71 -10.94 9.28 -8.78
N LEU A 72 -10.37 10.38 -8.33
CA LEU A 72 -8.95 10.68 -8.38
C LEU A 72 -8.44 10.91 -6.95
N LEU A 73 -7.28 10.33 -6.61
CA LEU A 73 -6.61 10.54 -5.34
C LEU A 73 -5.17 10.97 -5.56
N LEU A 74 -4.75 12.01 -4.87
CA LEU A 74 -3.37 12.43 -4.75
C LEU A 74 -2.87 12.06 -3.35
N SER A 75 -1.66 11.52 -3.26
CA SER A 75 -1.09 11.08 -1.98
C SER A 75 0.36 11.52 -1.85
N GLY A 76 0.70 12.11 -0.70
CA GLY A 76 2.06 12.43 -0.31
C GLY A 76 2.50 11.53 0.84
N SER A 77 3.66 10.86 0.72
CA SER A 77 4.16 9.98 1.78
C SER A 77 5.56 10.34 2.21
N LEU A 78 5.80 10.16 3.51
CA LEU A 78 7.11 10.25 4.15
C LEU A 78 7.39 8.93 4.85
N GLY A 79 8.61 8.41 4.69
CA GLY A 79 8.94 7.17 5.34
C GLY A 79 10.42 7.00 5.66
N THR A 80 10.68 6.20 6.67
CA THR A 80 12.03 5.76 7.04
C THR A 80 12.06 4.24 6.97
N ARG A 81 13.07 3.69 6.33
CA ARG A 81 13.32 2.25 6.29
C ARG A 81 14.71 1.92 6.80
N LYS A 82 14.75 0.90 7.65
CA LYS A 82 15.98 0.28 8.15
C LYS A 82 15.91 -1.22 7.85
N PRO A 83 16.11 -1.62 6.57
CA PRO A 83 15.93 -3.02 6.17
C PRO A 83 16.88 -3.98 6.91
N TYR A 84 18.07 -3.48 7.28
CA TYR A 84 19.09 -4.21 8.06
C TYR A 84 19.74 -3.25 9.04
N ASN A 85 20.48 -3.78 10.04
CA ASN A 85 21.24 -2.95 10.98
C ASN A 85 22.21 -1.98 10.31
N ASN A 86 22.68 -2.35 9.10
CA ASN A 86 23.72 -1.63 8.37
C ASN A 86 23.17 -0.70 7.27
N TYR A 87 21.84 -0.63 7.09
CA TYR A 87 21.23 0.20 6.06
C TYR A 87 20.12 1.06 6.63
N ARG A 88 20.15 2.33 6.30
CA ARG A 88 19.07 3.28 6.61
C ARG A 88 18.80 4.13 5.39
N PHE A 89 17.54 4.40 5.09
CA PHE A 89 17.17 5.42 4.14
C PHE A 89 15.85 6.08 4.52
N GLN A 90 15.70 7.32 4.11
CA GLN A 90 14.46 8.07 4.16
C GLN A 90 13.93 8.21 2.74
N PHE A 91 12.62 8.36 2.60
CA PHE A 91 12.03 8.62 1.30
C PHE A 91 10.83 9.55 1.44
N THR A 92 10.63 10.35 0.40
CA THR A 92 9.41 11.07 0.13
C THR A 92 8.78 10.49 -1.13
N SER A 93 7.47 10.45 -1.20
CA SER A 93 6.79 10.07 -2.44
C SER A 93 5.54 10.89 -2.70
N LEU A 94 5.29 11.14 -3.96
CA LEU A 94 4.06 11.71 -4.48
C LEU A 94 3.42 10.69 -5.41
N SER A 95 2.12 10.49 -5.31
CA SER A 95 1.40 9.59 -6.20
C SER A 95 0.03 10.11 -6.58
N ALA A 96 -0.41 9.73 -7.77
CA ALA A 96 -1.74 9.95 -8.28
C ALA A 96 -2.40 8.60 -8.58
N ASP A 97 -3.68 8.48 -8.27
CA ASP A 97 -4.49 7.29 -8.44
C ASP A 97 -5.80 7.63 -9.10
N LEU A 98 -6.11 6.89 -10.15
CA LEU A 98 -7.44 6.85 -10.73
C LEU A 98 -8.12 5.58 -10.23
N PHE A 99 -9.24 5.71 -9.54
CA PHE A 99 -9.98 4.57 -9.02
C PHE A 99 -11.42 4.53 -9.55
N SER A 100 -11.95 3.34 -9.63
CA SER A 100 -13.35 3.09 -9.98
C SER A 100 -13.95 2.03 -9.10
N HIS A 101 -15.25 2.15 -8.83
CA HIS A 101 -16.07 1.15 -8.19
C HIS A 101 -17.31 0.92 -9.04
N TRP A 102 -17.55 -0.32 -9.41
CA TRP A 102 -18.75 -0.73 -10.12
C TRP A 102 -19.48 -1.84 -9.35
N ILE A 103 -20.80 -1.73 -9.28
CA ILE A 103 -21.66 -2.74 -8.67
C ILE A 103 -22.90 -2.94 -9.55
N ASN A 104 -23.36 -4.19 -9.69
CA ASN A 104 -24.60 -4.47 -10.39
C ASN A 104 -25.73 -4.87 -9.42
N ASN A 105 -26.95 -4.88 -9.94
CA ASN A 105 -28.15 -5.23 -9.16
C ASN A 105 -28.19 -6.69 -8.68
N ARG A 106 -27.36 -7.57 -9.25
CA ARG A 106 -27.22 -8.97 -8.85
C ARG A 106 -26.20 -9.18 -7.72
N GLY A 107 -25.56 -8.10 -7.24
CA GLY A 107 -24.61 -8.14 -6.12
C GLY A 107 -23.14 -8.38 -6.53
N TYR A 108 -22.80 -8.43 -7.82
CA TYR A 108 -21.41 -8.43 -8.27
C TYR A 108 -20.84 -7.03 -8.18
N TRP A 109 -19.60 -6.92 -7.74
CA TRP A 109 -18.90 -5.65 -7.65
C TRP A 109 -17.42 -5.77 -8.05
N ILE A 110 -16.86 -4.68 -8.59
CA ILE A 110 -15.48 -4.59 -9.01
C ILE A 110 -14.92 -3.24 -8.58
N ASN A 111 -13.77 -3.25 -7.90
CA ASN A 111 -12.96 -2.09 -7.59
C ASN A 111 -11.70 -2.13 -8.42
N THR A 112 -11.32 -1.04 -9.05
CA THR A 112 -10.06 -0.94 -9.80
C THR A 112 -9.33 0.35 -9.42
N ASN A 113 -8.02 0.26 -9.26
CA ASN A 113 -7.14 1.39 -9.00
C ASN A 113 -5.92 1.34 -9.92
N LEU A 114 -5.69 2.44 -10.65
CA LEU A 114 -4.50 2.69 -11.44
C LEU A 114 -3.64 3.71 -10.71
N SER A 115 -2.38 3.40 -10.46
CA SER A 115 -1.47 4.22 -9.66
C SER A 115 -0.24 4.62 -10.44
N LEU A 116 0.14 5.90 -10.34
CA LEU A 116 1.44 6.43 -10.73
C LEU A 116 2.11 7.04 -9.50
N GLY A 117 3.37 6.70 -9.23
CA GLY A 117 4.10 7.23 -8.07
C GLY A 117 5.52 7.64 -8.42
N LEU A 118 5.93 8.76 -7.89
CA LEU A 118 7.31 9.26 -7.90
C LEU A 118 7.85 9.14 -6.48
N MET A 119 9.06 8.57 -6.33
CA MET A 119 9.74 8.45 -5.05
C MET A 119 11.10 9.11 -5.13
N HIS A 120 11.44 9.82 -4.09
CA HIS A 120 12.76 10.39 -3.86
C HIS A 120 13.33 9.77 -2.59
N PHE A 121 14.50 9.16 -2.69
CA PHE A 121 15.20 8.56 -1.58
C PHE A 121 16.34 9.47 -1.16
N ASP A 122 16.34 9.84 0.12
CA ASP A 122 17.33 10.68 0.75
C ASP A 122 18.06 9.93 1.85
N HIS A 123 19.24 10.41 2.21
CA HIS A 123 20.01 9.91 3.34
C HIS A 123 20.18 8.38 3.34
N ILE A 124 20.56 7.83 2.16
CA ILE A 124 20.87 6.41 2.08
C ILE A 124 22.23 6.17 2.72
N GLU A 125 22.25 5.45 3.83
CA GLU A 125 23.45 5.15 4.59
C GLU A 125 23.67 3.65 4.66
N ARG A 126 24.93 3.24 4.45
CA ARG A 126 25.39 1.87 4.61
C ARG A 126 26.55 1.83 5.58
N SER A 127 26.38 1.13 6.69
CA SER A 127 27.45 0.93 7.70
C SER A 127 28.22 -0.34 7.39
N ILE A 128 29.52 -0.24 7.35
CA ILE A 128 30.45 -1.34 7.07
C ILE A 128 31.33 -1.55 8.32
N PRO A 129 31.21 -2.72 8.98
CA PRO A 129 32.11 -3.04 10.09
C PRO A 129 33.52 -3.33 9.54
N LEU A 130 34.51 -2.60 10.02
CA LEU A 130 35.93 -2.77 9.71
C LEU A 130 36.67 -3.01 11.02
N MET A 131 36.84 -4.27 11.41
CA MET A 131 37.49 -4.66 12.68
C MET A 131 36.95 -3.91 13.90
N LYS A 132 37.69 -2.91 14.41
CA LYS A 132 37.32 -2.11 15.57
C LYS A 132 36.54 -0.83 15.23
N MET A 133 36.34 -0.52 13.95
CA MET A 133 35.71 0.72 13.49
C MET A 133 34.49 0.39 12.60
N THR A 134 33.53 1.30 12.59
CA THR A 134 32.40 1.24 11.65
C THR A 134 32.53 2.40 10.66
N ARG A 135 32.58 2.07 9.38
CA ARG A 135 32.59 3.04 8.30
C ARG A 135 31.16 3.25 7.77
N ILE A 136 30.80 4.48 7.52
CA ILE A 136 29.51 4.83 6.91
C ILE A 136 29.75 5.33 5.50
N GLU A 137 29.19 4.63 4.51
CA GLU A 137 29.08 5.10 3.14
C GLU A 137 27.71 5.70 2.91
N LYS A 138 27.66 6.82 2.20
CA LYS A 138 26.44 7.59 1.97
C LYS A 138 26.15 7.74 0.48
N VAL A 139 24.88 7.73 0.12
CA VAL A 139 24.37 8.17 -1.18
C VAL A 139 23.57 9.44 -0.92
N ALA A 140 23.83 10.50 -1.66
CA ALA A 140 23.12 11.75 -1.50
C ALA A 140 21.62 11.58 -1.76
N SER A 141 21.27 11.07 -2.94
CA SER A 141 19.87 10.78 -3.26
C SER A 141 19.73 9.87 -4.49
N THR A 142 18.56 9.24 -4.63
CA THR A 142 18.13 8.60 -5.88
C THR A 142 16.62 8.70 -6.05
N LYS A 143 16.13 8.43 -7.25
CA LYS A 143 14.71 8.53 -7.60
C LYS A 143 14.19 7.19 -8.10
N ALA A 144 12.91 6.94 -7.87
CA ALA A 144 12.20 5.83 -8.45
C ALA A 144 10.83 6.26 -9.00
N ILE A 145 10.38 5.53 -10.01
CA ILE A 145 9.04 5.66 -10.57
C ILE A 145 8.32 4.34 -10.35
N GLY A 146 7.08 4.42 -9.85
CA GLY A 146 6.23 3.27 -9.62
C GLY A 146 4.94 3.36 -10.44
N LEU A 147 4.59 2.27 -11.08
CA LEU A 147 3.31 2.06 -11.74
C LEU A 147 2.60 0.90 -11.06
N GLY A 148 1.27 0.96 -10.90
CA GLY A 148 0.52 -0.11 -10.27
C GLY A 148 -0.91 -0.19 -10.79
N ILE A 149 -1.41 -1.43 -10.83
CA ILE A 149 -2.81 -1.76 -11.06
C ILE A 149 -3.23 -2.67 -9.91
N TYR A 150 -4.30 -2.28 -9.24
CA TYR A 150 -4.96 -3.11 -8.23
C TYR A 150 -6.41 -3.27 -8.63
N SER A 151 -6.90 -4.50 -8.68
CA SER A 151 -8.30 -4.80 -8.96
C SER A 151 -8.81 -5.82 -7.95
N LYS A 152 -10.01 -5.61 -7.44
CA LYS A 152 -10.69 -6.46 -6.47
C LYS A 152 -12.12 -6.66 -6.92
N ALA A 153 -12.58 -7.89 -6.97
CA ALA A 153 -13.94 -8.25 -7.36
C ALA A 153 -14.55 -9.18 -6.34
N GLY A 154 -15.85 -9.07 -6.15
CA GLY A 154 -16.57 -9.93 -5.23
C GLY A 154 -18.04 -10.07 -5.59
N TYR A 155 -18.72 -10.89 -4.78
CA TYR A 155 -20.13 -11.18 -4.94
C TYR A 155 -20.82 -11.18 -3.57
N ASN A 156 -21.93 -10.46 -3.45
CA ASN A 156 -22.78 -10.43 -2.26
C ASN A 156 -23.60 -11.73 -2.20
N TRP A 157 -23.00 -12.80 -1.66
CA TRP A 157 -23.64 -14.13 -1.65
C TRP A 157 -24.82 -14.19 -0.71
N LEU A 158 -24.66 -13.71 0.52
CA LEU A 158 -25.73 -13.62 1.50
C LEU A 158 -25.93 -12.14 1.88
N SER A 159 -27.13 -11.64 1.65
CA SER A 159 -27.51 -10.28 2.06
C SER A 159 -28.82 -10.32 2.82
N THR A 160 -28.72 -10.17 4.15
CA THR A 160 -29.87 -10.04 5.07
C THR A 160 -30.15 -8.58 5.38
N ASN A 161 -31.14 -8.31 6.23
CA ASN A 161 -31.43 -6.95 6.69
C ASN A 161 -30.28 -6.31 7.47
N ASN A 162 -29.41 -7.10 8.11
CA ASN A 162 -28.36 -6.62 9.00
C ASN A 162 -26.95 -6.89 8.50
N LEU A 163 -26.75 -7.81 7.56
CA LEU A 163 -25.45 -8.33 7.20
C LEU A 163 -25.35 -8.66 5.71
N THR A 164 -24.19 -8.39 5.13
CA THR A 164 -23.80 -8.88 3.80
C THR A 164 -22.51 -9.65 3.92
N VAL A 165 -22.46 -10.84 3.33
CA VAL A 165 -21.28 -11.72 3.30
C VAL A 165 -21.05 -12.19 1.86
N GLY A 166 -19.78 -12.31 1.47
CA GLY A 166 -19.47 -12.81 0.14
C GLY A 166 -18.01 -13.17 -0.06
N PRO A 167 -17.74 -13.97 -1.12
CA PRO A 167 -16.39 -14.23 -1.58
C PRO A 167 -15.84 -13.03 -2.34
N GLN A 168 -14.50 -12.93 -2.36
CA GLN A 168 -13.79 -11.93 -3.13
C GLN A 168 -12.44 -12.43 -3.62
N ILE A 169 -11.98 -11.85 -4.72
CA ILE A 169 -10.65 -12.05 -5.28
C ILE A 169 -10.00 -10.69 -5.50
N ALA A 170 -8.67 -10.62 -5.40
CA ALA A 170 -7.94 -9.41 -5.75
C ALA A 170 -6.69 -9.75 -6.56
N LEU A 171 -6.37 -8.85 -7.51
CA LEU A 171 -5.18 -8.90 -8.35
C LEU A 171 -4.36 -7.63 -8.11
N ASN A 172 -3.06 -7.76 -8.02
CA ASN A 172 -2.15 -6.64 -7.87
C ASN A 172 -0.96 -6.81 -8.80
N MET A 173 -0.72 -5.79 -9.63
CA MET A 173 0.41 -5.69 -10.51
C MET A 173 1.16 -4.40 -10.21
N GLN A 174 2.47 -4.46 -10.01
CA GLN A 174 3.29 -3.29 -9.74
C GLN A 174 4.61 -3.37 -10.47
N LYS A 175 5.06 -2.24 -10.99
CA LYS A 175 6.41 -2.07 -11.55
C LYS A 175 7.07 -0.87 -10.89
N VAL A 176 8.23 -1.08 -10.31
CA VAL A 176 9.05 -0.02 -9.71
C VAL A 176 10.39 0.02 -10.43
N MET A 177 10.77 1.19 -10.92
CA MET A 177 12.04 1.45 -11.60
C MET A 177 12.84 2.41 -10.73
N VAL A 178 14.00 1.97 -10.25
CA VAL A 178 14.93 2.75 -9.44
C VAL A 178 16.09 3.20 -10.31
N LYS A 179 16.41 4.49 -10.31
CA LYS A 179 17.56 5.03 -11.03
C LYS A 179 18.86 4.58 -10.38
N ASN A 180 19.93 4.66 -11.16
CA ASN A 180 21.28 4.42 -10.66
C ASN A 180 21.59 5.30 -9.45
N MET A 181 22.44 4.79 -8.56
CA MET A 181 22.93 5.53 -7.40
C MET A 181 24.39 5.22 -7.16
N LYS A 182 25.16 6.23 -6.76
CA LYS A 182 26.57 6.13 -6.45
C LYS A 182 26.81 6.61 -5.03
N GLU A 183 27.53 5.84 -4.25
CA GLU A 183 27.99 6.27 -2.93
C GLU A 183 29.04 7.37 -3.05
N ASP A 184 29.00 8.32 -2.12
CA ASP A 184 29.87 9.51 -2.14
C ASP A 184 31.33 9.14 -1.90
N GLY A 185 32.22 9.80 -2.66
CA GLY A 185 33.64 9.73 -2.48
C GLY A 185 34.36 8.64 -3.30
N ASN A 186 35.70 8.81 -3.40
CA ASN A 186 36.61 7.89 -4.10
C ASN A 186 37.13 6.78 -3.18
N ARG A 187 36.32 6.40 -2.19
CA ARG A 187 36.71 5.41 -1.18
C ARG A 187 36.68 3.99 -1.78
N SER A 188 37.61 3.16 -1.32
CA SER A 188 37.71 1.76 -1.78
C SER A 188 36.46 0.93 -1.54
N THR A 189 35.69 1.26 -0.51
CA THR A 189 34.44 0.56 -0.13
C THR A 189 33.20 1.13 -0.76
N ALA A 190 33.27 2.27 -1.47
CA ALA A 190 32.13 2.90 -2.12
C ALA A 190 31.62 2.05 -3.29
N MET A 191 30.32 2.01 -3.48
CA MET A 191 29.63 1.22 -4.49
C MET A 191 28.84 2.09 -5.44
N HIS A 192 28.77 1.63 -6.68
CA HIS A 192 27.84 2.16 -7.68
C HIS A 192 26.79 1.09 -7.97
N PHE A 193 25.50 1.46 -7.83
CA PHE A 193 24.37 0.60 -8.12
C PHE A 193 23.75 1.05 -9.44
N TYR A 194 23.59 0.11 -10.36
CA TYR A 194 22.96 0.39 -11.65
C TYR A 194 21.44 0.46 -11.54
N ASN A 195 20.81 1.02 -12.59
CA ASN A 195 19.36 1.01 -12.70
C ASN A 195 18.81 -0.39 -12.49
N HIS A 196 17.78 -0.50 -11.68
CA HIS A 196 17.10 -1.77 -11.47
C HIS A 196 15.59 -1.58 -11.44
N HIS A 197 14.88 -2.64 -11.74
CA HIS A 197 13.44 -2.67 -11.71
C HIS A 197 12.94 -3.87 -10.94
N LYS A 198 11.78 -3.71 -10.34
CA LYS A 198 11.05 -4.77 -9.66
C LYS A 198 9.65 -4.84 -10.25
N ASN A 199 9.27 -6.02 -10.70
CA ASN A 199 7.90 -6.33 -11.12
C ASN A 199 7.28 -7.24 -10.06
N ASP A 200 6.11 -6.87 -9.56
CA ASP A 200 5.33 -7.68 -8.63
C ASP A 200 3.99 -8.00 -9.27
N PHE A 201 3.65 -9.28 -9.35
CA PHE A 201 2.34 -9.76 -9.71
C PHE A 201 1.85 -10.72 -8.64
N SER A 202 0.65 -10.47 -8.12
CA SER A 202 0.06 -11.29 -7.07
C SER A 202 -1.45 -11.36 -7.19
N ALA A 203 -2.01 -12.47 -6.71
CA ALA A 203 -3.45 -12.65 -6.55
C ALA A 203 -3.78 -13.05 -5.13
N SER A 204 -4.98 -12.75 -4.69
CA SER A 204 -5.52 -13.21 -3.41
C SER A 204 -6.98 -13.57 -3.52
N ILE A 205 -7.40 -14.48 -2.65
CA ILE A 205 -8.78 -14.96 -2.55
C ILE A 205 -9.20 -14.96 -1.08
N GLY A 206 -10.45 -14.70 -0.82
CA GLY A 206 -10.99 -14.73 0.54
C GLY A 206 -12.45 -14.34 0.62
N GLY A 207 -12.82 -13.80 1.76
CA GLY A 207 -14.19 -13.39 2.01
C GLY A 207 -14.26 -12.08 2.78
N TYR A 208 -15.42 -11.49 2.74
CA TYR A 208 -15.75 -10.29 3.50
C TYR A 208 -17.11 -10.43 4.17
N LEU A 209 -17.24 -9.66 5.22
CA LEU A 209 -18.45 -9.49 6.01
C LEU A 209 -18.67 -7.99 6.20
N GLN A 210 -19.89 -7.52 6.00
CA GLN A 210 -20.24 -6.12 6.14
C GLN A 210 -21.61 -5.99 6.82
N THR A 211 -21.67 -5.17 7.89
CA THR A 211 -22.96 -4.82 8.50
C THR A 211 -23.71 -3.82 7.61
N LYS A 212 -25.01 -3.77 7.73
CA LYS A 212 -25.81 -2.64 7.24
C LYS A 212 -25.64 -1.43 8.16
N ASN A 213 -26.13 -0.29 7.74
CA ASN A 213 -26.07 0.93 8.55
C ASN A 213 -26.90 0.77 9.81
N TYR A 214 -26.26 0.90 10.97
CA TYR A 214 -26.93 1.09 12.26
C TYR A 214 -27.19 2.58 12.46
N HIS A 215 -28.44 2.97 12.59
CA HIS A 215 -28.83 4.35 12.82
C HIS A 215 -28.95 4.63 14.32
N ILE A 216 -28.30 5.69 14.79
CA ILE A 216 -28.37 6.20 16.15
C ILE A 216 -28.73 7.70 16.04
N GLY A 217 -30.00 8.03 16.04
CA GLY A 217 -30.44 9.38 15.74
C GLY A 217 -30.11 9.80 14.33
N TYR A 218 -29.37 10.90 14.16
CA TYR A 218 -28.90 11.40 12.85
C TYR A 218 -27.61 10.72 12.40
N ALA A 219 -26.92 9.99 13.25
CA ALA A 219 -25.70 9.29 12.94
C ALA A 219 -25.96 7.87 12.45
N SER A 220 -25.06 7.35 11.63
CA SER A 220 -25.07 5.94 11.27
C SER A 220 -23.67 5.34 11.33
N ALA A 221 -23.60 4.06 11.64
CA ALA A 221 -22.36 3.31 11.71
C ALA A 221 -22.44 2.05 10.85
N LYS A 222 -21.35 1.71 10.16
CA LYS A 222 -21.20 0.52 9.34
C LYS A 222 -19.83 -0.09 9.61
N ILE A 223 -19.77 -1.38 9.80
CA ILE A 223 -18.52 -2.12 10.04
C ILE A 223 -18.34 -3.16 8.93
N SER A 224 -17.13 -3.28 8.43
CA SER A 224 -16.76 -4.36 7.51
C SER A 224 -15.46 -5.02 7.95
N ALA A 225 -15.38 -6.33 7.75
CA ALA A 225 -14.20 -7.13 7.98
C ALA A 225 -13.92 -7.99 6.75
N GLU A 226 -12.64 -8.20 6.44
CA GLU A 226 -12.23 -9.09 5.36
C GLU A 226 -11.00 -9.90 5.74
N ILE A 227 -10.89 -11.08 5.15
CA ILE A 227 -9.70 -11.93 5.23
C ILE A 227 -9.35 -12.40 3.82
N LEU A 228 -8.07 -12.26 3.46
CA LEU A 228 -7.54 -12.68 2.17
C LEU A 228 -6.30 -13.56 2.36
N TYR A 229 -6.24 -14.65 1.62
CA TYR A 229 -5.02 -15.42 1.39
C TYR A 229 -4.45 -15.08 0.03
N GLY A 230 -3.17 -14.70 -0.02
CA GLY A 230 -2.54 -14.23 -1.24
C GLY A 230 -1.30 -15.02 -1.64
N HIS A 231 -1.03 -15.00 -2.95
CA HIS A 231 0.15 -15.60 -3.56
C HIS A 231 0.79 -14.63 -4.56
N ALA A 232 2.15 -14.52 -4.49
CA ALA A 232 2.94 -13.75 -5.46
C ALA A 232 3.48 -14.68 -6.55
N PHE A 233 3.17 -14.35 -7.80
CA PHE A 233 3.63 -15.06 -9.00
C PHE A 233 4.90 -14.46 -9.58
N SER A 234 5.29 -13.28 -9.13
CA SER A 234 6.54 -12.61 -9.52
C SER A 234 7.77 -13.43 -9.10
N SER A 235 8.93 -13.10 -9.69
CA SER A 235 10.21 -13.74 -9.36
C SER A 235 10.43 -13.79 -7.84
N LYS A 236 10.93 -14.93 -7.34
CA LYS A 236 11.31 -15.08 -5.92
C LYS A 236 12.33 -14.06 -5.47
N SER A 237 13.06 -13.44 -6.40
CA SER A 237 14.18 -12.58 -6.11
C SER A 237 14.24 -11.37 -7.04
N THR A 238 14.75 -10.27 -6.49
CA THR A 238 15.13 -9.08 -7.25
C THR A 238 16.66 -9.03 -7.30
N LYS A 239 17.22 -8.94 -8.50
CA LYS A 239 18.66 -8.81 -8.72
C LYS A 239 19.05 -7.34 -8.80
N VAL A 240 19.92 -6.90 -7.91
CA VAL A 240 20.52 -5.57 -7.94
C VAL A 240 21.98 -5.74 -8.39
N ARG A 241 22.33 -5.05 -9.46
CA ARG A 241 23.70 -5.06 -10.01
C ARG A 241 24.44 -3.80 -9.57
N GLY A 242 25.73 -3.94 -9.32
CA GLY A 242 26.58 -2.81 -8.96
C GLY A 242 28.05 -3.13 -9.13
N ALA A 243 28.90 -2.14 -8.87
CA ALA A 243 30.33 -2.26 -8.88
C ALA A 243 30.95 -1.62 -7.63
N ILE A 244 32.07 -2.15 -7.16
CA ILE A 244 32.87 -1.62 -6.05
C ILE A 244 34.01 -0.80 -6.63
N ASN A 245 34.23 0.41 -6.14
CA ASN A 245 35.21 1.36 -6.67
C ASN A 245 36.64 0.81 -6.64
N SER A 246 37.03 0.08 -5.57
CA SER A 246 38.43 -0.39 -5.41
C SER A 246 38.85 -1.48 -6.37
N THR A 247 37.90 -2.32 -6.80
CA THR A 247 38.22 -3.53 -7.56
C THR A 247 37.63 -3.53 -8.96
N LEU A 248 36.79 -2.53 -9.28
CA LEU A 248 35.94 -2.51 -10.48
C LEU A 248 35.10 -3.79 -10.63
N THR A 249 35.03 -4.59 -9.58
CA THR A 249 34.34 -5.88 -9.57
C THR A 249 32.85 -5.65 -9.54
N SER A 250 32.17 -6.18 -10.54
CA SER A 250 30.70 -6.18 -10.54
C SER A 250 30.19 -7.22 -9.54
N PHE A 251 29.10 -6.86 -8.86
CA PHE A 251 28.39 -7.79 -7.98
C PHE A 251 26.92 -7.87 -8.36
N ILE A 252 26.30 -8.98 -8.06
CA ILE A 252 24.86 -9.19 -8.17
C ILE A 252 24.37 -9.59 -6.78
N ARG A 253 23.46 -8.78 -6.22
CA ARG A 253 22.78 -9.13 -4.98
C ARG A 253 21.36 -9.55 -5.28
N GLU A 254 20.97 -10.69 -4.75
CA GLU A 254 19.64 -11.24 -4.87
C GLU A 254 18.88 -11.03 -3.55
N SER A 255 17.69 -10.46 -3.63
CA SER A 255 16.78 -10.30 -2.48
C SER A 255 15.61 -11.25 -2.65
N ILE A 256 15.44 -12.17 -1.70
CA ILE A 256 14.33 -13.13 -1.70
C ILE A 256 13.06 -12.43 -1.18
N HIS A 257 11.94 -12.67 -1.83
CA HIS A 257 10.64 -12.10 -1.48
C HIS A 257 9.67 -13.18 -1.01
N PRO A 258 8.83 -12.86 -0.01
CA PRO A 258 7.77 -13.78 0.42
C PRO A 258 6.79 -14.05 -0.72
N LYS A 259 6.31 -15.28 -0.80
CA LYS A 259 5.37 -15.70 -1.85
C LYS A 259 3.94 -15.78 -1.39
N LYS A 260 3.73 -16.11 -0.12
CA LYS A 260 2.40 -16.34 0.44
C LYS A 260 2.16 -15.39 1.59
N TRP A 261 0.92 -14.97 1.77
CA TRP A 261 0.53 -14.17 2.93
C TRP A 261 -0.94 -14.36 3.29
N VAL A 262 -1.27 -14.02 4.51
CA VAL A 262 -2.64 -13.81 4.97
C VAL A 262 -2.76 -12.34 5.36
N SER A 263 -3.85 -11.70 4.99
CA SER A 263 -4.19 -10.35 5.44
C SER A 263 -5.60 -10.29 5.99
N ALA A 264 -5.78 -9.48 7.02
CA ALA A 264 -7.06 -9.16 7.61
C ALA A 264 -7.24 -7.64 7.63
N GLN A 265 -8.46 -7.18 7.40
CA GLN A 265 -8.81 -5.76 7.43
C GLN A 265 -10.12 -5.57 8.17
N LEU A 266 -10.17 -4.54 9.00
CA LEU A 266 -11.37 -4.07 9.68
C LEU A 266 -11.60 -2.61 9.31
N THR A 267 -12.80 -2.25 8.88
CA THR A 267 -13.16 -0.88 8.51
C THR A 267 -14.43 -0.48 9.25
N GLY A 268 -14.41 0.69 9.89
CA GLY A 268 -15.56 1.34 10.47
C GLY A 268 -15.88 2.63 9.70
N ASP A 269 -17.12 2.79 9.29
CA ASP A 269 -17.66 4.02 8.69
C ASP A 269 -18.68 4.63 9.62
N PHE A 270 -18.44 5.87 10.02
CA PHE A 270 -19.27 6.63 10.95
C PHE A 270 -19.78 7.89 10.24
N SER A 271 -21.02 7.85 9.77
CA SER A 271 -21.68 9.03 9.20
C SER A 271 -22.25 9.88 10.35
N ILE A 272 -21.65 11.06 10.57
CA ILE A 272 -22.03 12.01 11.62
C ILE A 272 -23.25 12.82 11.16
N SER A 273 -23.34 13.09 9.87
CA SER A 273 -24.46 13.76 9.24
C SER A 273 -24.71 13.18 7.85
N PRO A 274 -25.82 13.49 7.17
CA PRO A 274 -26.04 13.09 5.78
C PRO A 274 -24.95 13.56 4.81
N GLN A 275 -24.15 14.54 5.22
CA GLN A 275 -23.11 15.17 4.39
C GLN A 275 -21.70 14.78 4.80
N THR A 276 -21.49 14.22 6.01
CA THR A 276 -20.16 14.04 6.59
C THR A 276 -19.99 12.65 7.14
N SER A 277 -18.90 11.96 6.77
CA SER A 277 -18.52 10.69 7.37
C SER A 277 -17.04 10.61 7.72
N ILE A 278 -16.73 9.82 8.74
CA ILE A 278 -15.38 9.46 9.17
C ILE A 278 -15.21 7.96 8.95
N ILE A 279 -14.17 7.58 8.24
CA ILE A 279 -13.85 6.18 7.97
C ILE A 279 -12.53 5.84 8.65
N SER A 280 -12.56 4.85 9.53
CA SER A 280 -11.39 4.31 10.21
C SER A 280 -11.11 2.90 9.72
N GLN A 281 -9.84 2.57 9.49
CA GLN A 281 -9.46 1.27 8.98
C GLN A 281 -8.20 0.75 9.68
N PHE A 282 -8.22 -0.52 10.01
CA PHE A 282 -7.09 -1.28 10.52
C PHE A 282 -6.82 -2.44 9.57
N ASN A 283 -5.56 -2.68 9.25
CA ASN A 283 -5.16 -3.81 8.43
C ASN A 283 -3.93 -4.49 9.04
N PHE A 284 -3.91 -5.81 8.91
CA PHE A 284 -2.83 -6.67 9.34
C PHE A 284 -2.48 -7.63 8.20
N LYS A 285 -1.19 -7.88 8.01
CA LYS A 285 -0.69 -8.85 7.03
C LYS A 285 0.50 -9.58 7.62
N ILE A 286 0.50 -10.91 7.46
CA ILE A 286 1.63 -11.78 7.77
C ILE A 286 2.00 -12.59 6.53
N ASP A 287 3.30 -12.74 6.27
CA ASP A 287 3.79 -13.50 5.14
C ASP A 287 4.51 -14.81 5.56
N ASP A 288 4.87 -15.64 4.60
CA ASP A 288 5.56 -16.93 4.79
C ASP A 288 6.99 -16.80 5.33
N HIS A 289 7.53 -15.60 5.43
CA HIS A 289 8.79 -15.28 6.10
C HIS A 289 8.57 -14.71 7.51
N HIS A 290 7.35 -14.79 8.05
CA HIS A 290 6.94 -14.23 9.34
C HIS A 290 7.16 -12.70 9.47
N ASN A 291 7.14 -11.98 8.36
CA ASN A 291 7.12 -10.53 8.40
C ASN A 291 5.68 -10.06 8.68
N ASN A 292 5.56 -9.17 9.66
CA ASN A 292 4.29 -8.59 10.05
C ASN A 292 4.19 -7.16 9.52
N GLN A 293 3.05 -6.83 8.96
CA GLN A 293 2.69 -5.48 8.55
C GLN A 293 1.40 -5.09 9.24
N PHE A 294 1.42 -3.94 9.89
CA PHE A 294 0.26 -3.32 10.50
C PHE A 294 0.04 -1.94 9.89
N GLY A 295 -1.19 -1.61 9.58
CA GLY A 295 -1.56 -0.31 9.05
C GLY A 295 -2.83 0.20 9.71
N CYS A 296 -2.91 1.52 9.85
CA CYS A 296 -4.13 2.21 10.24
C CYS A 296 -4.34 3.41 9.32
N SER A 297 -5.60 3.75 9.08
CA SER A 297 -5.96 4.97 8.37
C SER A 297 -7.23 5.57 8.93
N VAL A 298 -7.33 6.89 8.79
CA VAL A 298 -8.53 7.66 9.09
C VAL A 298 -8.79 8.59 7.91
N ALA A 299 -10.01 8.60 7.44
CA ALA A 299 -10.44 9.48 6.36
C ALA A 299 -11.67 10.28 6.76
N TYR A 300 -11.75 11.47 6.21
CA TYR A 300 -12.90 12.35 6.27
C TYR A 300 -13.49 12.49 4.87
N GLN A 301 -14.79 12.34 4.77
CA GLN A 301 -15.55 12.53 3.53
C GLN A 301 -16.58 13.62 3.74
N GLN A 302 -16.68 14.52 2.77
CA GLN A 302 -17.69 15.58 2.74
C GLN A 302 -18.41 15.60 1.40
N LYS A 303 -19.73 15.62 1.45
CA LYS A 303 -20.62 15.87 0.32
C LYS A 303 -20.69 17.38 0.09
N LEU A 304 -20.50 17.81 -1.13
CA LEU A 304 -20.76 19.18 -1.56
C LEU A 304 -22.21 19.34 -2.01
#